data_80a3cefeadc5470bf157c2e7c61846c6
#
_entry.id   80a3cefeadc5470bf157c2e7c61846c6
#
_cell.length_a   1.000
_cell.length_b   1.000
_cell.length_c   1.000
_cell.angle_alpha   90.00
_cell.angle_beta   90.00
_cell.angle_gamma   90.00
#
_symmetry.space_group_name_H-M   'P 1'
#
loop_
_entity.id
_entity.type
_entity.pdbx_description
1 polymer ?
#
loop_
_entity_poly.entity_id
_entity_poly.type
_entity_poly.pdbx_seq_one_letter_code
_entity_poly.pdbx_strand_id
1 'polypeptide(L)'
;MFYTMKKIIASVFAAAMLLMGTEAFAQLVPGAGYLLSIEKSTSEKSSLDAIKLNGFYAGASYNIPLVAGLGVAPGLYANMLFYNGAATFQQVLTFTEHYTELALNLPINLNYRLEVSDNFSLCAFAGPVFQVGLVARSTYNGRVDFGPIHINEGDAFNHYNSDNGDMNRFNIYLGGGLGFQVGDLLFTVGYDHNLLNVDKSDGWKTNRNQIKVGVNFAF
;
A
#
# COMPACT_ATOMS: atom_id res chain seq x y z
N MET A 1 -13.47 15.86 15.28
CA MET A 1 -13.09 14.44 15.02
C MET A 1 -11.64 14.26 14.55
N PHE A 2 -11.11 15.03 13.61
CA PHE A 2 -9.71 14.94 13.13
C PHE A 2 -8.63 15.24 14.18
N TYR A 3 -8.89 16.12 15.14
CA TYR A 3 -7.91 16.52 16.17
C TYR A 3 -7.67 15.41 17.20
N THR A 4 -8.71 14.65 17.53
CA THR A 4 -8.64 13.52 18.47
C THR A 4 -7.87 12.33 17.87
N MET A 5 -8.06 12.06 16.57
CA MET A 5 -7.35 11.00 15.85
C MET A 5 -5.84 11.24 15.76
N LYS A 6 -5.42 12.50 15.51
CA LYS A 6 -3.99 12.87 15.50
C LYS A 6 -3.32 12.63 16.86
N LYS A 7 -4.02 12.92 17.96
CA LYS A 7 -3.51 12.67 19.32
C LYS A 7 -3.41 11.18 19.65
N ILE A 8 -4.38 10.38 19.22
CA ILE A 8 -4.35 8.93 19.42
C ILE A 8 -3.19 8.30 18.65
N ILE A 9 -2.99 8.66 17.40
CA ILE A 9 -1.86 8.17 16.58
C ILE A 9 -0.53 8.59 17.19
N ALA A 10 -0.40 9.85 17.63
CA ALA A 10 0.81 10.36 18.27
C ALA A 10 1.08 9.69 19.61
N SER A 11 0.05 9.40 20.42
CA SER A 11 0.23 8.73 21.71
C SER A 11 0.52 7.24 21.57
N VAL A 12 -0.04 6.56 20.56
CA VAL A 12 0.32 5.16 20.25
C VAL A 12 1.76 5.07 19.75
N PHE A 13 2.19 6.02 18.92
CA PHE A 13 3.58 6.09 18.44
C PHE A 13 4.56 6.42 19.58
N ALA A 14 4.21 7.37 20.46
CA ALA A 14 5.02 7.72 21.63
C ALA A 14 5.07 6.57 22.66
N ALA A 15 3.96 5.87 22.90
CA ALA A 15 3.93 4.71 23.78
C ALA A 15 4.73 3.53 23.20
N ALA A 16 4.68 3.30 21.90
CA ALA A 16 5.52 2.30 21.23
C ALA A 16 7.02 2.64 21.37
N MET A 17 7.39 3.92 21.23
CA MET A 17 8.79 4.35 21.41
C MET A 17 9.27 4.28 22.87
N LEU A 18 8.41 4.51 23.86
CA LEU A 18 8.76 4.44 25.29
C LEU A 18 8.89 3.00 25.81
N LEU A 19 8.26 2.03 25.16
CA LEU A 19 8.38 0.62 25.49
C LEU A 19 9.67 -0.03 24.94
N MET A 20 10.39 0.67 24.07
CA MET A 20 11.62 0.18 23.43
C MET A 20 12.84 0.63 24.24
N GLY A 21 13.41 -0.27 25.03
CA GLY A 21 14.77 -0.09 25.58
C GLY A 21 15.81 0.00 24.44
N THR A 22 17.03 0.44 24.74
CA THR A 22 18.11 0.61 23.74
C THR A 22 18.42 -0.64 22.91
N GLU A 23 18.23 -1.83 23.47
CA GLU A 23 18.36 -3.11 22.76
C GLU A 23 17.23 -3.38 21.75
N ALA A 24 16.07 -2.72 21.94
CA ALA A 24 14.93 -2.86 21.04
C ALA A 24 15.11 -2.10 19.71
N PHE A 25 15.94 -1.07 19.66
CA PHE A 25 16.23 -0.35 18.42
C PHE A 25 17.02 -1.18 17.42
N ALA A 26 17.87 -2.10 17.89
CA ALA A 26 18.61 -3.03 17.03
C ALA A 26 17.71 -4.03 16.25
N GLN A 27 16.45 -4.15 16.64
CA GLN A 27 15.47 -5.02 15.97
C GLN A 27 14.46 -4.25 15.12
N LEU A 28 14.49 -2.91 15.17
CA LEU A 28 13.65 -2.06 14.31
C LEU A 28 14.26 -1.99 12.91
N VAL A 29 13.48 -2.34 11.91
CA VAL A 29 13.87 -2.41 10.51
C VAL A 29 13.07 -1.36 9.72
N PRO A 30 13.52 -0.10 9.67
CA PRO A 30 12.91 0.91 8.82
C PRO A 30 13.15 0.58 7.34
N GLY A 31 12.16 0.90 6.50
CA GLY A 31 12.27 0.62 5.09
C GLY A 31 11.34 1.47 4.25
N ALA A 32 11.70 1.57 2.97
CA ALA A 32 10.90 2.24 1.96
C ALA A 32 11.09 1.55 0.60
N GLY A 33 10.15 1.77 -0.30
CA GLY A 33 10.24 1.18 -1.62
C GLY A 33 9.15 1.61 -2.57
N TYR A 34 9.23 1.06 -3.77
CA TYR A 34 8.26 1.21 -4.83
C TYR A 34 7.12 0.20 -4.64
N LEU A 35 5.91 0.65 -4.94
CA LEU A 35 4.68 -0.12 -4.86
C LEU A 35 3.94 -0.04 -6.21
N LEU A 36 3.72 -1.19 -6.83
CA LEU A 36 2.83 -1.35 -7.98
C LEU A 36 1.58 -2.09 -7.53
N SER A 37 0.42 -1.43 -7.64
CA SER A 37 -0.87 -2.04 -7.37
C SER A 37 -1.60 -2.33 -8.68
N ILE A 38 -2.11 -3.55 -8.83
CA ILE A 38 -2.84 -4.01 -10.02
C ILE A 38 -4.25 -4.34 -9.59
N GLU A 39 -5.21 -3.55 -10.10
CA GLU A 39 -6.62 -3.73 -9.85
C GLU A 39 -7.32 -4.36 -11.03
N LYS A 40 -8.13 -5.37 -10.76
CA LYS A 40 -8.98 -6.01 -11.75
C LYS A 40 -10.41 -6.09 -11.24
N SER A 41 -11.32 -5.44 -11.96
CA SER A 41 -12.75 -5.45 -11.67
C SER A 41 -13.49 -6.39 -12.61
N THR A 42 -14.33 -7.24 -12.03
CA THR A 42 -15.14 -8.21 -12.76
C THR A 42 -16.57 -8.16 -12.26
N SER A 43 -17.53 -8.35 -13.16
CA SER A 43 -18.93 -8.60 -12.86
C SER A 43 -19.39 -9.87 -13.57
N GLU A 44 -20.61 -10.36 -13.31
CA GLU A 44 -21.16 -11.55 -13.97
C GLU A 44 -21.19 -11.43 -15.50
N LYS A 45 -21.28 -10.22 -16.04
CA LYS A 45 -21.46 -9.97 -17.48
C LYS A 45 -20.27 -9.30 -18.15
N SER A 46 -19.30 -8.79 -17.39
CA SER A 46 -18.20 -7.99 -17.92
C SER A 46 -16.95 -8.10 -17.08
N SER A 47 -15.80 -7.95 -17.71
CA SER A 47 -14.51 -7.81 -17.06
C SER A 47 -13.84 -6.56 -17.61
N LEU A 48 -13.41 -5.67 -16.72
CA LEU A 48 -12.66 -4.48 -17.12
C LEU A 48 -11.17 -4.81 -17.22
N ASP A 49 -10.47 -4.06 -18.06
CA ASP A 49 -9.02 -4.14 -18.15
C ASP A 49 -8.37 -3.78 -16.80
N ALA A 50 -7.24 -4.42 -16.52
CA ALA A 50 -6.55 -4.19 -15.26
C ALA A 50 -5.93 -2.79 -15.22
N ILE A 51 -6.25 -2.04 -14.16
CA ILE A 51 -5.66 -0.73 -13.88
C ILE A 51 -4.39 -0.91 -13.06
N LYS A 52 -3.33 -0.17 -13.40
CA LYS A 52 -2.06 -0.17 -12.70
C LYS A 52 -1.88 1.17 -11.97
N LEU A 53 -1.79 1.10 -10.65
CA LEU A 53 -1.49 2.25 -9.80
C LEU A 53 -0.03 2.14 -9.37
N ASN A 54 0.72 3.21 -9.57
CA ASN A 54 2.12 3.31 -9.16
C ASN A 54 2.22 4.08 -7.86
N GLY A 55 3.20 3.76 -7.04
CA GLY A 55 3.35 4.44 -5.78
C GLY A 55 4.60 4.05 -5.03
N PHE A 56 4.62 4.43 -3.77
CA PHE A 56 5.68 4.09 -2.84
C PHE A 56 5.12 3.75 -1.47
N TYR A 57 5.92 3.06 -0.71
CA TYR A 57 5.64 2.78 0.69
C TYR A 57 6.83 3.15 1.56
N ALA A 58 6.56 3.51 2.81
CA ALA A 58 7.58 3.74 3.82
C ALA A 58 7.05 3.38 5.20
N GLY A 59 7.90 2.88 6.06
CA GLY A 59 7.53 2.49 7.42
C GLY A 59 8.63 1.71 8.10
N ALA A 60 8.25 0.87 9.06
CA ALA A 60 9.18 0.03 9.77
C ALA A 60 8.52 -1.28 10.20
N SER A 61 9.31 -2.33 10.35
CA SER A 61 8.94 -3.56 11.03
C SER A 61 9.82 -3.78 12.25
N TYR A 62 9.35 -4.60 13.17
CA TYR A 62 10.10 -5.01 14.34
C TYR A 62 10.37 -6.51 14.26
N ASN A 63 11.64 -6.89 14.12
CA ASN A 63 12.02 -8.29 13.98
C ASN A 63 12.14 -8.95 15.36
N ILE A 64 11.30 -9.95 15.62
CA ILE A 64 11.32 -10.77 16.83
C ILE A 64 11.94 -12.12 16.45
N PRO A 65 13.22 -12.37 16.79
CA PRO A 65 13.85 -13.64 16.51
C PRO A 65 13.22 -14.75 17.34
N LEU A 66 13.00 -15.93 16.74
CA LEU A 66 12.49 -17.11 17.42
C LEU A 66 13.59 -18.15 17.57
N VAL A 67 13.78 -18.99 16.56
CA VAL A 67 14.74 -20.10 16.59
C VAL A 67 15.29 -20.38 15.19
N ALA A 68 16.57 -20.69 15.11
CA ALA A 68 17.22 -21.19 13.89
C ALA A 68 16.95 -20.32 12.63
N GLY A 69 17.09 -19.00 12.75
CA GLY A 69 16.86 -18.05 11.65
C GLY A 69 15.40 -17.70 11.39
N LEU A 70 14.45 -18.33 12.07
CA LEU A 70 13.04 -17.96 12.05
C LEU A 70 12.78 -16.75 12.93
N GLY A 71 11.85 -15.89 12.51
CA GLY A 71 11.39 -14.74 13.26
C GLY A 71 9.96 -14.34 12.86
N VAL A 72 9.39 -13.45 13.66
CA VAL A 72 8.12 -12.78 13.35
C VAL A 72 8.39 -11.29 13.25
N ALA A 73 7.90 -10.66 12.20
CA ALA A 73 8.10 -9.25 11.95
C ALA A 73 6.75 -8.51 11.76
N PRO A 74 6.10 -8.07 12.85
CA PRO A 74 5.03 -7.09 12.75
C PRO A 74 5.61 -5.77 12.25
N GLY A 75 4.84 -5.07 11.41
CA GLY A 75 5.26 -3.79 10.84
C GLY A 75 4.13 -2.79 10.71
N LEU A 76 4.50 -1.54 10.48
CA LEU A 76 3.57 -0.46 10.13
C LEU A 76 4.15 0.34 8.99
N TYR A 77 3.42 0.41 7.87
CA TYR A 77 3.83 1.11 6.66
C TYR A 77 2.71 2.01 6.15
N ALA A 78 3.08 3.20 5.70
CA ALA A 78 2.22 4.06 4.91
C ALA A 78 2.45 3.75 3.42
N ASN A 79 1.36 3.49 2.69
CA ASN A 79 1.36 3.29 1.24
C ASN A 79 0.71 4.49 0.58
N MET A 80 1.32 5.00 -0.47
CA MET A 80 0.79 6.08 -1.30
C MET A 80 0.75 5.63 -2.75
N LEU A 81 -0.43 5.65 -3.35
CA LEU A 81 -0.69 5.20 -4.72
C LEU A 81 -1.20 6.34 -5.57
N PHE A 82 -0.82 6.34 -6.85
CA PHE A 82 -1.21 7.33 -7.85
C PHE A 82 -1.61 6.64 -9.15
N TYR A 83 -2.62 7.21 -9.80
CA TYR A 83 -3.00 6.85 -11.14
C TYR A 83 -3.38 8.09 -11.93
N ASN A 84 -2.97 8.15 -13.19
CA ASN A 84 -3.38 9.17 -14.14
C ASN A 84 -3.97 8.46 -15.35
N GLY A 85 -5.27 8.61 -15.53
CA GLY A 85 -6.01 8.10 -16.68
C GLY A 85 -6.42 9.22 -17.62
N ALA A 86 -6.49 8.94 -18.92
CA ALA A 86 -7.07 9.82 -19.89
C ALA A 86 -7.95 9.02 -20.86
N ALA A 87 -9.15 9.50 -21.12
CA ALA A 87 -10.05 8.93 -22.12
C ALA A 87 -10.45 10.02 -23.11
N THR A 88 -10.26 9.78 -24.42
CA THR A 88 -10.62 10.73 -25.48
C THR A 88 -11.75 10.14 -26.30
N PHE A 89 -12.88 10.86 -26.40
CA PHE A 89 -14.03 10.51 -27.21
C PHE A 89 -14.03 11.33 -28.50
N GLN A 90 -14.13 10.65 -29.63
CA GLN A 90 -14.23 11.24 -30.99
C GLN A 90 -13.16 12.31 -31.29
N GLN A 91 -11.99 12.24 -30.66
CA GLN A 91 -10.89 13.20 -30.79
C GLN A 91 -11.24 14.66 -30.41
N VAL A 92 -12.38 14.87 -29.76
CA VAL A 92 -12.91 16.20 -29.42
C VAL A 92 -13.03 16.43 -27.93
N LEU A 93 -13.34 15.38 -27.17
CA LEU A 93 -13.57 15.46 -25.73
C LEU A 93 -12.56 14.59 -25.00
N THR A 94 -11.69 15.19 -24.21
CA THR A 94 -10.70 14.48 -23.37
C THR A 94 -11.05 14.62 -21.90
N PHE A 95 -11.20 13.50 -21.22
CA PHE A 95 -11.33 13.43 -19.77
C PHE A 95 -10.01 12.91 -19.18
N THR A 96 -9.51 13.60 -18.19
CA THR A 96 -8.32 13.17 -17.41
C THR A 96 -8.75 12.91 -15.98
N GLU A 97 -8.38 11.76 -15.46
CA GLU A 97 -8.58 11.37 -14.06
C GLU A 97 -7.22 11.36 -13.35
N HIS A 98 -7.16 12.04 -12.20
CA HIS A 98 -6.06 11.96 -11.27
C HIS A 98 -6.54 11.29 -9.98
N TYR A 99 -6.02 10.10 -9.71
CA TYR A 99 -6.32 9.35 -8.50
C TYR A 99 -5.14 9.37 -7.54
N THR A 100 -5.41 9.56 -6.25
CA THR A 100 -4.43 9.48 -5.18
C THR A 100 -5.02 8.72 -4.00
N GLU A 101 -4.28 7.77 -3.47
CA GLU A 101 -4.67 7.00 -2.29
C GLU A 101 -3.55 7.00 -1.25
N LEU A 102 -3.94 7.13 0.02
CA LEU A 102 -3.10 6.93 1.20
C LEU A 102 -3.73 5.84 2.07
N ALA A 103 -2.96 4.81 2.41
CA ALA A 103 -3.38 3.72 3.28
C ALA A 103 -2.30 3.38 4.31
N LEU A 104 -2.70 2.82 5.44
CA LEU A 104 -1.82 2.20 6.42
C LEU A 104 -1.89 0.70 6.29
N ASN A 105 -0.73 0.05 6.27
CA ASN A 105 -0.56 -1.39 6.20
C ASN A 105 0.11 -1.90 7.47
N LEU A 106 -0.48 -2.94 8.04
CA LEU A 106 0.04 -3.68 9.19
C LEU A 106 0.37 -5.12 8.75
N PRO A 107 1.56 -5.39 8.20
CA PRO A 107 2.00 -6.76 7.95
C PRO A 107 2.36 -7.46 9.28
N ILE A 108 2.10 -8.76 9.34
CA ILE A 108 2.59 -9.65 10.38
C ILE A 108 3.26 -10.82 9.66
N ASN A 109 4.55 -10.66 9.36
CA ASN A 109 5.28 -11.63 8.58
C ASN A 109 6.01 -12.64 9.46
N LEU A 110 5.88 -13.92 9.13
CA LEU A 110 6.87 -14.93 9.49
C LEU A 110 8.05 -14.75 8.53
N ASN A 111 9.25 -14.63 9.04
CA ASN A 111 10.46 -14.51 8.25
C ASN A 111 11.45 -15.65 8.55
N TYR A 112 12.25 -15.97 7.56
CA TYR A 112 13.37 -16.87 7.68
C TYR A 112 14.61 -16.22 7.08
N ARG A 113 15.69 -16.16 7.87
CA ARG A 113 17.00 -15.63 7.46
C ARG A 113 18.01 -16.78 7.41
N LEU A 114 18.64 -16.92 6.26
CA LEU A 114 19.76 -17.83 6.03
C LEU A 114 21.05 -17.01 5.91
N GLU A 115 21.92 -17.10 6.88
CA GLU A 115 23.26 -16.50 6.84
C GLU A 115 24.15 -17.34 5.92
N VAL A 116 24.62 -16.72 4.84
CA VAL A 116 25.52 -17.36 3.85
C VAL A 116 26.98 -17.00 4.15
N SER A 117 27.22 -15.78 4.65
CA SER A 117 28.52 -15.31 5.14
C SER A 117 28.31 -14.17 6.15
N ASP A 118 29.37 -13.73 6.82
CA ASP A 118 29.32 -12.67 7.83
C ASP A 118 28.63 -11.38 7.38
N ASN A 119 28.69 -11.06 6.07
CA ASN A 119 28.11 -9.83 5.50
C ASN A 119 26.98 -10.09 4.50
N PHE A 120 26.56 -11.35 4.31
CA PHE A 120 25.54 -11.66 3.32
C PHE A 120 24.56 -12.70 3.84
N SER A 121 23.28 -12.38 3.78
CA SER A 121 22.19 -13.31 4.09
C SER A 121 21.07 -13.25 3.09
N LEU A 122 20.36 -14.36 2.92
CA LEU A 122 19.12 -14.48 2.17
C LEU A 122 17.95 -14.49 3.15
N CYS A 123 16.84 -13.88 2.76
CA CYS A 123 15.63 -13.95 3.56
C CYS A 123 14.41 -14.28 2.72
N ALA A 124 13.46 -14.95 3.35
CA ALA A 124 12.12 -15.16 2.84
C ALA A 124 11.13 -14.73 3.91
N PHE A 125 10.00 -14.18 3.50
CA PHE A 125 8.95 -13.77 4.42
C PHE A 125 7.57 -14.03 3.84
N ALA A 126 6.61 -14.32 4.71
CA ALA A 126 5.20 -14.45 4.32
C ALA A 126 4.30 -14.17 5.52
N GLY A 127 3.12 -13.62 5.27
CA GLY A 127 2.13 -13.35 6.31
C GLY A 127 0.93 -12.54 5.85
N PRO A 128 -0.05 -12.36 6.74
CA PRO A 128 -1.17 -11.48 6.50
C PRO A 128 -0.73 -10.02 6.55
N VAL A 129 -1.36 -9.19 5.72
CA VAL A 129 -1.23 -7.74 5.72
C VAL A 129 -2.62 -7.14 5.88
N PHE A 130 -2.84 -6.43 6.97
CA PHE A 130 -4.08 -5.70 7.22
C PHE A 130 -3.92 -4.27 6.73
N GLN A 131 -4.82 -3.82 5.85
CA GLN A 131 -4.78 -2.47 5.30
C GLN A 131 -5.98 -1.65 5.74
N VAL A 132 -5.73 -0.38 6.09
CA VAL A 132 -6.76 0.62 6.34
C VAL A 132 -6.54 1.81 5.44
N GLY A 133 -7.47 2.06 4.52
CA GLY A 133 -7.49 3.24 3.66
C GLY A 133 -7.83 4.51 4.46
N LEU A 134 -6.97 5.52 4.35
CA LEU A 134 -7.15 6.81 5.00
C LEU A 134 -7.83 7.81 4.08
N VAL A 135 -7.33 7.93 2.86
CA VAL A 135 -7.81 8.83 1.82
C VAL A 135 -7.73 8.11 0.48
N ALA A 136 -8.78 8.19 -0.32
CA ALA A 136 -8.77 7.80 -1.73
C ALA A 136 -9.59 8.85 -2.50
N ARG A 137 -8.93 9.63 -3.37
CA ARG A 137 -9.52 10.78 -4.04
C ARG A 137 -9.26 10.74 -5.52
N SER A 138 -10.30 10.88 -6.32
CA SER A 138 -10.21 11.16 -7.75
C SER A 138 -10.57 12.61 -8.04
N THR A 139 -9.86 13.23 -8.97
CA THR A 139 -10.17 14.55 -9.55
C THR A 139 -10.30 14.37 -11.06
N TYR A 140 -11.41 14.85 -11.63
CA TYR A 140 -11.71 14.72 -13.04
C TYR A 140 -11.61 16.08 -13.71
N ASN A 141 -10.86 16.16 -14.82
CA ASN A 141 -10.76 17.34 -15.66
C ASN A 141 -11.29 17.01 -17.06
N GLY A 142 -12.25 17.78 -17.53
CA GLY A 142 -12.79 17.67 -18.89
C GLY A 142 -12.25 18.79 -19.79
N ARG A 143 -11.76 18.44 -20.98
CA ARG A 143 -11.37 19.39 -22.02
C ARG A 143 -12.12 19.12 -23.31
N VAL A 144 -12.69 20.19 -23.89
CA VAL A 144 -13.33 20.16 -25.21
C VAL A 144 -12.44 20.89 -26.20
N ASP A 145 -12.03 20.24 -27.28
CA ASP A 145 -11.11 20.79 -28.29
C ASP A 145 -11.85 21.54 -29.44
N PHE A 146 -13.04 22.10 -29.18
CA PHE A 146 -13.72 23.06 -30.06
C PHE A 146 -13.55 24.49 -29.53
N GLY A 147 -12.37 25.07 -29.69
CA GLY A 147 -12.09 26.40 -29.18
C GLY A 147 -11.71 26.42 -27.69
N PRO A 148 -11.61 27.57 -27.04
CA PRO A 148 -11.08 27.71 -25.69
C PRO A 148 -12.12 27.41 -24.59
N ILE A 149 -13.00 26.42 -24.79
CA ILE A 149 -13.98 26.05 -23.77
C ILE A 149 -13.27 25.06 -22.84
N HIS A 150 -12.89 25.53 -21.66
CA HIS A 150 -12.46 24.69 -20.55
C HIS A 150 -13.68 24.35 -19.68
N ILE A 151 -13.99 23.07 -19.55
CA ILE A 151 -14.92 22.62 -18.52
C ILE A 151 -14.10 22.61 -17.21
N ASN A 152 -14.59 23.34 -16.22
CA ASN A 152 -13.94 23.47 -14.91
C ASN A 152 -13.73 22.09 -14.25
N GLU A 153 -12.68 21.99 -13.43
CA GLU A 153 -12.39 20.85 -12.57
C GLU A 153 -13.68 20.38 -11.88
N GLY A 154 -14.02 19.11 -12.09
CA GLY A 154 -15.08 18.48 -11.34
C GLY A 154 -14.70 18.38 -9.87
N ASP A 155 -15.67 18.35 -8.97
CA ASP A 155 -15.44 18.15 -7.55
C ASP A 155 -14.66 16.85 -7.30
N ALA A 156 -13.70 16.91 -6.39
CA ALA A 156 -12.91 15.75 -6.04
C ALA A 156 -13.77 14.71 -5.31
N PHE A 157 -13.91 13.53 -5.90
CA PHE A 157 -14.65 12.42 -5.30
C PHE A 157 -13.79 11.66 -4.29
N ASN A 158 -14.32 11.42 -3.09
CA ASN A 158 -13.65 10.63 -2.07
C ASN A 158 -14.25 9.21 -2.01
N HIS A 159 -13.53 8.23 -2.53
CA HIS A 159 -13.93 6.82 -2.61
C HIS A 159 -14.16 6.17 -1.25
N TYR A 160 -13.58 6.71 -0.18
CA TYR A 160 -13.75 6.22 1.19
C TYR A 160 -14.84 6.97 1.98
N ASN A 161 -15.68 7.77 1.33
CA ASN A 161 -16.80 8.42 2.02
C ASN A 161 -17.78 7.37 2.56
N SER A 162 -18.39 7.63 3.75
CA SER A 162 -19.39 6.75 4.35
C SER A 162 -20.68 6.70 3.55
N ASP A 163 -21.07 7.83 2.97
CA ASP A 163 -22.42 8.03 2.41
C ASP A 163 -22.49 7.68 0.92
N ASN A 164 -21.43 8.00 0.16
CA ASN A 164 -21.39 7.83 -1.29
C ASN A 164 -20.07 7.25 -1.83
N GLY A 165 -19.17 6.80 -0.95
CA GLY A 165 -17.92 6.16 -1.38
C GLY A 165 -18.16 4.74 -1.87
N ASP A 166 -17.43 4.36 -2.91
CA ASP A 166 -17.53 3.07 -3.61
C ASP A 166 -16.47 2.05 -3.19
N MET A 167 -15.51 2.42 -2.32
CA MET A 167 -14.43 1.53 -1.89
C MET A 167 -14.50 1.18 -0.41
N ASN A 168 -14.13 -0.07 -0.11
CA ASN A 168 -13.93 -0.55 1.25
C ASN A 168 -12.62 -0.03 1.82
N ARG A 169 -12.68 0.58 3.02
CA ARG A 169 -11.49 1.09 3.72
C ARG A 169 -10.59 -0.02 4.25
N PHE A 170 -11.19 -1.15 4.61
CA PHE A 170 -10.46 -2.25 5.21
C PHE A 170 -10.23 -3.35 4.19
N ASN A 171 -8.97 -3.79 4.08
CA ASN A 171 -8.56 -4.89 3.22
C ASN A 171 -7.62 -5.84 3.95
N ILE A 172 -7.60 -7.08 3.51
CA ILE A 172 -6.68 -8.11 3.97
C ILE A 172 -5.98 -8.69 2.76
N TYR A 173 -4.66 -8.80 2.86
CA TYR A 173 -3.84 -9.47 1.86
C TYR A 173 -3.11 -10.64 2.51
N LEU A 174 -2.79 -11.63 1.69
CA LEU A 174 -1.76 -12.62 2.01
C LEU A 174 -0.53 -12.25 1.20
N GLY A 175 0.52 -11.85 1.90
CA GLY A 175 1.76 -11.39 1.31
C GLY A 175 2.91 -12.36 1.50
N GLY A 176 3.92 -12.22 0.65
CA GLY A 176 5.17 -12.94 0.79
C GLY A 176 6.22 -12.41 -0.18
N GLY A 177 7.47 -12.75 0.09
CA GLY A 177 8.58 -12.28 -0.72
C GLY A 177 9.91 -12.88 -0.33
N LEU A 178 10.91 -12.44 -1.07
CA LEU A 178 12.31 -12.79 -0.90
C LEU A 178 13.14 -11.53 -0.74
N GLY A 179 14.28 -11.66 -0.12
CA GLY A 179 15.24 -10.58 -0.01
C GLY A 179 16.66 -11.11 0.15
N PHE A 180 17.59 -10.18 0.04
CA PHE A 180 18.99 -10.41 0.38
C PHE A 180 19.50 -9.21 1.16
N GLN A 181 20.35 -9.48 2.14
CA GLN A 181 20.99 -8.47 2.97
C GLN A 181 22.48 -8.45 2.69
N VAL A 182 23.02 -7.24 2.56
CA VAL A 182 24.46 -6.97 2.46
C VAL A 182 24.81 -5.93 3.51
N GLY A 183 25.56 -6.32 4.52
CA GLY A 183 25.77 -5.50 5.72
C GLY A 183 24.42 -5.15 6.35
N ASP A 184 24.17 -3.86 6.56
CA ASP A 184 22.93 -3.34 7.16
C ASP A 184 21.78 -3.10 6.15
N LEU A 185 22.03 -3.31 4.85
CA LEU A 185 21.04 -3.08 3.80
C LEU A 185 20.34 -4.37 3.41
N LEU A 186 19.02 -4.42 3.58
CA LEU A 186 18.16 -5.50 3.18
C LEU A 186 17.30 -5.08 1.98
N PHE A 187 17.55 -5.69 0.83
CA PHE A 187 16.77 -5.52 -0.39
C PHE A 187 15.66 -6.58 -0.43
N THR A 188 14.44 -6.16 -0.76
CA THR A 188 13.28 -7.05 -0.74
C THR A 188 12.44 -6.90 -2.01
N VAL A 189 11.89 -8.04 -2.48
CA VAL A 189 10.84 -8.10 -3.50
C VAL A 189 9.70 -8.93 -2.92
N GLY A 190 8.50 -8.41 -2.96
CA GLY A 190 7.31 -9.05 -2.40
C GLY A 190 6.08 -8.93 -3.30
N TYR A 191 5.13 -9.81 -3.05
CA TYR A 191 3.83 -9.84 -3.68
C TYR A 191 2.75 -10.04 -2.61
N ASP A 192 1.71 -9.19 -2.65
CA ASP A 192 0.55 -9.27 -1.76
C ASP A 192 -0.69 -9.58 -2.59
N HIS A 193 -1.34 -10.70 -2.30
CA HIS A 193 -2.60 -11.12 -2.90
C HIS A 193 -3.78 -10.64 -2.07
N ASN A 194 -4.69 -9.90 -2.67
CA ASN A 194 -5.89 -9.39 -2.01
C ASN A 194 -6.90 -10.51 -1.75
N LEU A 195 -7.42 -10.59 -0.52
CA LEU A 195 -8.40 -11.59 -0.09
C LEU A 195 -9.84 -11.07 -0.05
N LEU A 196 -10.04 -9.76 0.05
CA LEU A 196 -11.35 -9.13 0.17
C LEU A 196 -11.73 -8.36 -1.10
N ASN A 197 -13.03 -8.12 -1.29
CA ASN A 197 -13.49 -7.22 -2.34
C ASN A 197 -13.19 -5.77 -1.95
N VAL A 198 -12.48 -5.03 -2.81
CA VAL A 198 -12.21 -3.59 -2.62
C VAL A 198 -13.44 -2.74 -2.91
N ASP A 199 -14.29 -3.18 -3.82
CA ASP A 199 -15.50 -2.48 -4.28
C ASP A 199 -16.68 -2.76 -3.34
N LYS A 200 -17.48 -1.71 -3.07
CA LYS A 200 -18.74 -1.80 -2.33
C LYS A 200 -19.96 -1.96 -3.23
N SER A 201 -19.80 -1.74 -4.53
CA SER A 201 -20.92 -1.77 -5.48
C SER A 201 -21.44 -3.19 -5.67
N ASP A 202 -22.74 -3.35 -5.61
CA ASP A 202 -23.40 -4.65 -5.83
C ASP A 202 -23.12 -5.17 -7.24
N GLY A 203 -22.75 -6.46 -7.32
CA GLY A 203 -22.49 -7.13 -8.59
C GLY A 203 -21.09 -6.91 -9.17
N TRP A 204 -20.23 -6.13 -8.51
CA TRP A 204 -18.84 -5.95 -8.89
C TRP A 204 -17.89 -6.58 -7.86
N LYS A 205 -16.83 -7.19 -8.37
CA LYS A 205 -15.73 -7.72 -7.56
C LYS A 205 -14.41 -7.16 -8.07
N THR A 206 -13.78 -6.34 -7.24
CA THR A 206 -12.47 -5.75 -7.51
C THR A 206 -11.41 -6.39 -6.62
N ASN A 207 -10.44 -7.05 -7.26
CA ASN A 207 -9.25 -7.57 -6.60
C ASN A 207 -8.09 -6.62 -6.86
N ARG A 208 -7.30 -6.36 -5.81
CA ARG A 208 -6.14 -5.47 -5.85
C ARG A 208 -4.91 -6.22 -5.37
N ASN A 209 -4.05 -6.63 -6.29
CA ASN A 209 -2.79 -7.28 -5.96
C ASN A 209 -1.65 -6.27 -5.98
N GLN A 210 -0.62 -6.48 -5.15
CA GLN A 210 0.47 -5.53 -5.00
C GLN A 210 1.82 -6.20 -5.21
N ILE A 211 2.72 -5.52 -5.94
CA ILE A 211 4.13 -5.88 -6.06
C ILE A 211 4.93 -4.79 -5.35
N LYS A 212 5.86 -5.19 -4.49
CA LYS A 212 6.70 -4.29 -3.69
C LYS A 212 8.17 -4.55 -3.97
N VAL A 213 8.94 -3.50 -4.17
CA VAL A 213 10.40 -3.58 -4.25
C VAL A 213 10.95 -2.51 -3.32
N GLY A 214 11.82 -2.91 -2.38
CA GLY A 214 12.26 -1.97 -1.36
C GLY A 214 13.63 -2.24 -0.79
N VAL A 215 14.06 -1.26 -0.01
CA VAL A 215 15.30 -1.27 0.77
C VAL A 215 14.94 -1.00 2.22
N ASN A 216 15.50 -1.80 3.10
CA ASN A 216 15.30 -1.71 4.53
C ASN A 216 16.67 -1.66 5.23
N PHE A 217 16.72 -1.01 6.39
CA PHE A 217 17.88 -1.03 7.27
C PHE A 217 17.66 -2.06 8.36
N ALA A 218 18.51 -3.10 8.38
CA ALA A 218 18.47 -4.19 9.36
C ALA A 218 19.81 -4.24 10.09
N PHE A 219 19.83 -3.67 11.30
CA PHE A 219 20.98 -3.63 12.19
C PHE A 219 21.25 -4.99 12.84
#